data_a4371a5021afa0c338c8d2987eb20f11
#
_entry.id   a4371a5021afa0c338c8d2987eb20f11
#
_cell.length_a   1.000
_cell.length_b   1.000
_cell.length_c   1.000
_cell.angle_alpha   90.00
_cell.angle_beta   90.00
_cell.angle_gamma   90.00
#
_symmetry.space_group_name_H-M   'P 1'
#
loop_
_entity.id
_entity.type
_entity.pdbx_description
1 polymer ?
#
loop_
_entity_poly.entity_id
_entity_poly.type
_entity_poly.pdbx_seq_one_letter_code
_entity_poly.pdbx_strand_id
1 'polypeptide(L)'
;KAATTSALLAFRSADSSVNVVRKDALAAAGRVTGEASRDVNYIIPRFVLDHLPLGFAGVFLAAVLAAAMSSIAAELNSLSTATVVDFYQRWFKREGTDAHFLFVSKASTAVWGVFACVVAVYAANLGSLIEVVNRFGSFFYGSILGVFILAMIPRTRAFGAFVGLLSGMAAVAAVSFGVPSVSFLWHNVIGAVVVVVVGTLLSVGGDRKLPTAKLPTA
;
A
#
# COMPACT_ATOMS: atom_id res chain seq x y z
N LYS A 1 9.13 34.18 -23.68
CA LYS A 1 8.54 34.01 -22.33
C LYS A 1 7.05 34.39 -22.29
N ALA A 2 6.63 35.54 -22.85
CA ALA A 2 5.22 35.95 -22.85
C ALA A 2 4.32 34.98 -23.64
N ALA A 3 4.74 34.52 -24.81
CA ALA A 3 3.98 33.56 -25.64
C ALA A 3 3.82 32.19 -24.94
N THR A 4 4.81 31.76 -24.19
CA THR A 4 4.74 30.50 -23.41
C THR A 4 3.74 30.62 -22.25
N THR A 5 3.68 31.78 -21.62
CA THR A 5 2.76 32.05 -20.51
C THR A 5 1.30 32.14 -21.01
N SER A 6 1.04 32.80 -22.14
CA SER A 6 -0.29 32.87 -22.73
C SER A 6 -0.79 31.50 -23.23
N ALA A 7 0.08 30.68 -23.83
CA ALA A 7 -0.25 29.31 -24.22
C ALA A 7 -0.57 28.42 -23.01
N LEU A 8 0.15 28.61 -21.91
CA LEU A 8 -0.06 27.85 -20.68
C LEU A 8 -1.37 28.24 -19.96
N LEU A 9 -1.74 29.51 -20.01
CA LEU A 9 -3.03 29.99 -19.52
C LEU A 9 -4.20 29.48 -20.37
N ALA A 10 -4.05 29.50 -21.72
CA ALA A 10 -5.04 28.94 -22.63
C ALA A 10 -5.21 27.44 -22.42
N PHE A 11 -4.11 26.70 -22.24
CA PHE A 11 -4.16 25.28 -21.91
C PHE A 11 -4.89 25.02 -20.60
N ARG A 12 -4.58 25.76 -19.53
CA ARG A 12 -5.24 25.60 -18.23
C ARG A 12 -6.73 25.93 -18.29
N SER A 13 -7.12 26.95 -19.03
CA SER A 13 -8.55 27.27 -19.18
C SER A 13 -9.30 26.19 -19.98
N ALA A 14 -8.70 25.66 -21.03
CA ALA A 14 -9.25 24.53 -21.80
C ALA A 14 -9.36 23.26 -20.94
N ASP A 15 -8.32 22.93 -20.20
CA ASP A 15 -8.31 21.77 -19.29
C ASP A 15 -9.37 21.90 -18.19
N SER A 16 -9.51 23.09 -17.60
CA SER A 16 -10.54 23.33 -16.60
C SER A 16 -11.96 23.17 -17.18
N SER A 17 -12.21 23.66 -18.40
CA SER A 17 -13.53 23.51 -19.03
C SER A 17 -13.84 22.04 -19.38
N VAL A 18 -12.87 21.29 -19.88
CA VAL A 18 -13.01 19.84 -20.10
C VAL A 18 -13.33 19.10 -18.80
N ASN A 19 -12.64 19.44 -17.71
CA ASN A 19 -12.88 18.83 -16.40
C ASN A 19 -14.27 19.14 -15.83
N VAL A 20 -14.80 20.34 -16.08
CA VAL A 20 -16.18 20.69 -15.69
C VAL A 20 -17.19 19.86 -16.47
N VAL A 21 -17.09 19.84 -17.80
CA VAL A 21 -17.98 19.05 -18.67
C VAL A 21 -17.93 17.56 -18.33
N ARG A 22 -16.74 17.06 -18.03
CA ARG A 22 -16.54 15.66 -17.63
C ARG A 22 -17.25 15.37 -16.30
N LYS A 23 -17.12 16.24 -15.29
CA LYS A 23 -17.81 16.09 -14.00
C LYS A 23 -19.33 16.09 -14.17
N ASP A 24 -19.85 16.99 -15.00
CA ASP A 24 -21.28 17.06 -15.26
C ASP A 24 -21.80 15.82 -15.99
N ALA A 25 -21.04 15.32 -16.98
CA ALA A 25 -21.36 14.08 -17.68
C ALA A 25 -21.35 12.86 -16.74
N LEU A 26 -20.35 12.75 -15.85
CA LEU A 26 -20.27 11.68 -14.85
C LEU A 26 -21.39 11.79 -13.82
N ALA A 27 -21.76 12.99 -13.40
CA ALA A 27 -22.90 13.21 -12.50
C ALA A 27 -24.22 12.83 -13.16
N ALA A 28 -24.41 13.13 -14.45
CA ALA A 28 -25.59 12.74 -15.22
C ALA A 28 -25.65 11.21 -15.40
N ALA A 29 -24.53 10.57 -15.72
CA ALA A 29 -24.43 9.12 -15.81
C ALA A 29 -24.75 8.43 -14.48
N GLY A 30 -24.21 8.95 -13.37
CA GLY A 30 -24.49 8.43 -12.02
C GLY A 30 -25.95 8.52 -11.61
N ARG A 31 -26.67 9.56 -12.08
CA ARG A 31 -28.14 9.67 -11.84
C ARG A 31 -28.94 8.60 -12.58
N VAL A 32 -28.46 8.16 -13.74
CA VAL A 32 -29.14 7.13 -14.56
C VAL A 32 -28.80 5.73 -14.08
N THR A 33 -27.56 5.48 -13.74
CA THR A 33 -27.06 4.14 -13.34
C THR A 33 -27.20 3.85 -11.84
N GLY A 34 -27.42 4.87 -11.01
CA GLY A 34 -27.45 4.73 -9.55
C GLY A 34 -26.06 4.54 -8.92
N GLU A 35 -24.99 4.50 -9.73
CA GLU A 35 -23.62 4.33 -9.28
C GLU A 35 -22.75 5.52 -9.64
N ALA A 36 -21.77 5.86 -8.77
CA ALA A 36 -20.77 6.88 -9.08
C ALA A 36 -19.90 6.39 -10.26
N SER A 37 -20.11 6.95 -11.44
CA SER A 37 -19.37 6.58 -12.65
C SER A 37 -17.91 7.03 -12.51
N ARG A 38 -16.99 6.05 -12.52
CA ARG A 38 -15.53 6.24 -12.40
C ARG A 38 -14.86 5.89 -13.72
N ASP A 39 -14.90 6.81 -14.67
CA ASP A 39 -14.40 6.58 -16.02
C ASP A 39 -12.89 6.27 -16.06
N VAL A 40 -12.11 6.79 -15.10
CA VAL A 40 -10.65 6.55 -15.02
C VAL A 40 -10.30 5.07 -14.92
N ASN A 41 -11.09 4.27 -14.20
CA ASN A 41 -10.86 2.84 -14.05
C ASN A 41 -11.14 2.06 -15.34
N TYR A 42 -11.90 2.63 -16.27
CA TYR A 42 -12.28 2.00 -17.53
C TYR A 42 -11.39 2.40 -18.72
N ILE A 43 -10.44 3.31 -18.55
CA ILE A 43 -9.58 3.80 -19.64
C ILE A 43 -8.82 2.63 -20.28
N ILE A 44 -8.13 1.82 -19.49
CA ILE A 44 -7.32 0.71 -20.00
C ILE A 44 -8.19 -0.40 -20.59
N PRO A 45 -9.23 -0.91 -19.93
CA PRO A 45 -10.11 -1.91 -20.52
C PRO A 45 -10.75 -1.44 -21.83
N ARG A 46 -11.18 -0.19 -21.90
CA ARG A 46 -11.80 0.37 -23.12
C ARG A 46 -10.79 0.51 -24.25
N PHE A 47 -9.60 1.02 -23.96
CA PHE A 47 -8.51 1.08 -24.95
C PHE A 47 -8.21 -0.30 -25.53
N VAL A 48 -8.16 -1.34 -24.69
CA VAL A 48 -7.91 -2.73 -25.14
C VAL A 48 -9.03 -3.21 -26.05
N LEU A 49 -10.30 -2.96 -25.69
CA LEU A 49 -11.45 -3.38 -26.51
C LEU A 49 -11.55 -2.64 -27.84
N ASP A 50 -11.19 -1.36 -27.86
CA ASP A 50 -11.35 -0.50 -29.04
C ASP A 50 -10.17 -0.63 -30.03
N HIS A 51 -8.97 -0.99 -29.58
CA HIS A 51 -7.74 -0.93 -30.37
C HIS A 51 -7.08 -2.29 -30.64
N LEU A 52 -7.40 -3.33 -29.85
CA LEU A 52 -6.81 -4.65 -30.08
C LEU A 52 -7.67 -5.49 -31.04
N PRO A 53 -7.02 -6.31 -31.90
CA PRO A 53 -7.73 -7.25 -32.77
C PRO A 53 -8.58 -8.25 -31.99
N LEU A 54 -9.62 -8.77 -32.62
CA LEU A 54 -10.50 -9.79 -32.07
C LEU A 54 -9.69 -10.98 -31.52
N GLY A 55 -9.96 -11.35 -30.26
CA GLY A 55 -9.26 -12.41 -29.54
C GLY A 55 -8.10 -11.94 -28.64
N PHE A 56 -7.38 -10.87 -28.99
CA PHE A 56 -6.30 -10.35 -28.14
C PHE A 56 -6.80 -9.74 -26.83
N ALA A 57 -8.01 -9.19 -26.79
CA ALA A 57 -8.64 -8.73 -25.58
C ALA A 57 -8.80 -9.85 -24.55
N GLY A 58 -9.15 -11.07 -24.98
CA GLY A 58 -9.23 -12.25 -24.11
C GLY A 58 -7.88 -12.68 -23.57
N VAL A 59 -6.83 -12.66 -24.41
CA VAL A 59 -5.45 -12.95 -23.97
C VAL A 59 -4.96 -11.91 -22.98
N PHE A 60 -5.25 -10.64 -23.21
CA PHE A 60 -4.91 -9.56 -22.26
C PHE A 60 -5.58 -9.76 -20.90
N LEU A 61 -6.89 -10.06 -20.90
CA LEU A 61 -7.62 -10.35 -19.66
C LEU A 61 -7.05 -11.56 -18.93
N ALA A 62 -6.74 -12.64 -19.66
CA ALA A 62 -6.12 -13.83 -19.06
C ALA A 62 -4.75 -13.51 -18.46
N ALA A 63 -3.93 -12.71 -19.14
CA ALA A 63 -2.62 -12.29 -18.63
C ALA A 63 -2.74 -11.43 -17.36
N VAL A 64 -3.68 -10.48 -17.32
CA VAL A 64 -3.93 -9.65 -16.14
C VAL A 64 -4.41 -10.50 -14.95
N LEU A 65 -5.34 -11.44 -15.20
CA LEU A 65 -5.82 -12.35 -14.16
C LEU A 65 -4.71 -13.26 -13.65
N ALA A 66 -3.89 -13.82 -14.54
CA ALA A 66 -2.76 -14.66 -14.15
C ALA A 66 -1.73 -13.89 -13.29
N ALA A 67 -1.40 -12.66 -13.67
CA ALA A 67 -0.51 -11.79 -12.92
C ALA A 67 -1.10 -11.46 -11.54
N ALA A 68 -2.39 -11.10 -11.47
CA ALA A 68 -3.07 -10.81 -10.22
C ALA A 68 -3.10 -12.04 -9.30
N MET A 69 -3.46 -13.23 -9.82
CA MET A 69 -3.48 -14.47 -9.04
C MET A 69 -2.11 -14.82 -8.48
N SER A 70 -1.04 -14.64 -9.28
CA SER A 70 0.34 -14.89 -8.84
C SER A 70 0.74 -13.98 -7.67
N SER A 71 0.49 -12.69 -7.78
CA SER A 71 0.83 -11.72 -6.73
C SER A 71 0.02 -11.96 -5.46
N ILE A 72 -1.30 -12.13 -5.58
CA ILE A 72 -2.19 -12.37 -4.44
C ILE A 72 -1.81 -13.67 -3.72
N ALA A 73 -1.50 -14.74 -4.45
CA ALA A 73 -1.08 -16.00 -3.85
C ALA A 73 0.21 -15.85 -3.03
N ALA A 74 1.20 -15.10 -3.55
CA ALA A 74 2.45 -14.83 -2.85
C ALA A 74 2.22 -14.02 -1.56
N GLU A 75 1.39 -12.98 -1.62
CA GLU A 75 1.06 -12.14 -0.47
C GLU A 75 0.30 -12.90 0.61
N LEU A 76 -0.73 -13.68 0.25
CA LEU A 76 -1.47 -14.52 1.18
C LEU A 76 -0.59 -15.58 1.83
N ASN A 77 0.33 -16.18 1.07
CA ASN A 77 1.29 -17.13 1.63
C ASN A 77 2.26 -16.46 2.60
N SER A 78 2.75 -15.27 2.29
CA SER A 78 3.61 -14.49 3.16
C SER A 78 2.92 -14.13 4.48
N LEU A 79 1.68 -13.61 4.42
CA LEU A 79 0.86 -13.29 5.59
C LEU A 79 0.57 -14.54 6.44
N SER A 80 0.25 -15.66 5.80
CA SER A 80 0.04 -16.94 6.48
C SER A 80 1.32 -17.42 7.17
N THR A 81 2.46 -17.35 6.50
CA THR A 81 3.75 -17.75 7.06
C THR A 81 4.10 -16.89 8.27
N ALA A 82 4.01 -15.58 8.17
CA ALA A 82 4.24 -14.68 9.30
C ALA A 82 3.28 -15.00 10.46
N THR A 83 2.00 -15.22 10.18
CA THR A 83 1.01 -15.57 11.22
C THR A 83 1.36 -16.87 11.93
N VAL A 84 1.77 -17.88 11.19
CA VAL A 84 2.05 -19.21 11.77
C VAL A 84 3.42 -19.25 12.44
N VAL A 85 4.47 -18.76 11.80
CA VAL A 85 5.83 -18.87 12.30
C VAL A 85 6.10 -17.85 13.40
N ASP A 86 5.73 -16.57 13.18
CA ASP A 86 6.08 -15.50 14.12
C ASP A 86 5.13 -15.42 15.32
N PHE A 87 3.85 -15.78 15.13
CA PHE A 87 2.85 -15.70 16.18
C PHE A 87 2.44 -17.06 16.71
N TYR A 88 1.90 -17.95 15.85
CA TYR A 88 1.33 -19.21 16.34
C TYR A 88 2.37 -20.13 16.96
N GLN A 89 3.48 -20.40 16.28
CA GLN A 89 4.55 -21.26 16.79
C GLN A 89 5.24 -20.63 18.00
N ARG A 90 5.38 -19.31 18.03
CA ARG A 90 6.11 -18.63 19.08
C ARG A 90 5.32 -18.51 20.38
N TRP A 91 4.00 -18.29 20.30
CA TRP A 91 3.18 -17.98 21.48
C TRP A 91 2.22 -19.10 21.89
N PHE A 92 1.76 -19.91 20.94
CA PHE A 92 0.73 -20.93 21.21
C PHE A 92 1.27 -22.36 21.20
N LYS A 93 2.04 -22.75 20.22
CA LYS A 93 2.49 -24.14 20.09
C LYS A 93 3.85 -24.23 19.42
N ARG A 94 4.90 -24.39 20.23
CA ARG A 94 6.29 -24.44 19.75
C ARG A 94 6.65 -25.75 19.05
N GLU A 95 6.03 -26.86 19.44
CA GLU A 95 6.26 -28.19 18.90
C GLU A 95 4.96 -28.78 18.36
N GLY A 96 5.01 -29.38 17.20
CA GLY A 96 3.86 -29.98 16.54
C GLY A 96 4.28 -30.80 15.35
N THR A 97 3.36 -31.59 14.82
CA THR A 97 3.59 -32.36 13.58
C THR A 97 3.51 -31.43 12.37
N ASP A 98 4.23 -31.75 11.31
CA ASP A 98 4.19 -30.99 10.05
C ASP A 98 2.78 -30.88 9.49
N ALA A 99 1.99 -31.95 9.62
CA ALA A 99 0.59 -31.98 9.21
C ALA A 99 -0.26 -30.94 9.96
N HIS A 100 0.00 -30.75 11.27
CA HIS A 100 -0.69 -29.73 12.06
C HIS A 100 -0.34 -28.31 11.59
N PHE A 101 0.95 -28.00 11.40
CA PHE A 101 1.37 -26.68 10.94
C PHE A 101 0.90 -26.39 9.52
N LEU A 102 0.88 -27.39 8.65
CA LEU A 102 0.32 -27.26 7.32
C LEU A 102 -1.19 -26.95 7.35
N PHE A 103 -1.96 -27.58 8.23
CA PHE A 103 -3.37 -27.30 8.41
C PHE A 103 -3.59 -25.86 8.92
N VAL A 104 -2.83 -25.43 9.93
CA VAL A 104 -2.90 -24.08 10.47
C VAL A 104 -2.53 -23.04 9.41
N SER A 105 -1.51 -23.30 8.59
CA SER A 105 -1.14 -22.43 7.47
C SER A 105 -2.25 -22.30 6.43
N LYS A 106 -2.87 -23.41 6.03
CA LYS A 106 -4.01 -23.38 5.11
C LYS A 106 -5.20 -22.61 5.69
N ALA A 107 -5.52 -22.83 6.96
CA ALA A 107 -6.58 -22.09 7.64
C ALA A 107 -6.27 -20.58 7.73
N SER A 108 -5.04 -20.23 8.06
CA SER A 108 -4.57 -18.84 8.08
C SER A 108 -4.67 -18.19 6.70
N THR A 109 -4.25 -18.88 5.64
CA THR A 109 -4.38 -18.39 4.27
C THR A 109 -5.84 -18.13 3.90
N ALA A 110 -6.75 -19.03 4.28
CA ALA A 110 -8.18 -18.84 4.03
C ALA A 110 -8.75 -17.62 4.79
N VAL A 111 -8.37 -17.44 6.05
CA VAL A 111 -8.78 -16.27 6.86
C VAL A 111 -8.29 -14.96 6.23
N TRP A 112 -7.01 -14.90 5.83
CA TRP A 112 -6.46 -13.73 5.16
C TRP A 112 -7.11 -13.49 3.80
N GLY A 113 -7.45 -14.55 3.05
CA GLY A 113 -8.19 -14.45 1.80
C GLY A 113 -9.59 -13.85 1.97
N VAL A 114 -10.34 -14.31 2.96
CA VAL A 114 -11.67 -13.74 3.30
C VAL A 114 -11.53 -12.28 3.72
N PHE A 115 -10.55 -11.96 4.57
CA PHE A 115 -10.28 -10.58 4.97
C PHE A 115 -9.98 -9.69 3.76
N ALA A 116 -9.12 -10.15 2.84
CA ALA A 116 -8.80 -9.42 1.61
C ALA A 116 -10.03 -9.18 0.73
N CYS A 117 -10.92 -10.16 0.60
CA CYS A 117 -12.19 -10.00 -0.14
C CYS A 117 -13.09 -8.94 0.51
N VAL A 118 -13.23 -8.97 1.83
CA VAL A 118 -14.02 -7.96 2.57
C VAL A 118 -13.44 -6.57 2.35
N VAL A 119 -12.12 -6.41 2.51
CA VAL A 119 -11.44 -5.12 2.28
C VAL A 119 -11.62 -4.66 0.83
N ALA A 120 -11.53 -5.55 -0.15
CA ALA A 120 -11.71 -5.22 -1.57
C ALA A 120 -13.11 -4.66 -1.87
N VAL A 121 -14.16 -5.27 -1.28
CA VAL A 121 -15.54 -4.78 -1.43
C VAL A 121 -15.70 -3.38 -0.85
N TYR A 122 -15.13 -3.11 0.33
CA TYR A 122 -15.17 -1.76 0.92
C TYR A 122 -14.33 -0.76 0.12
N ALA A 123 -13.14 -1.16 -0.31
CA ALA A 123 -12.23 -0.29 -1.06
C ALA A 123 -12.82 0.12 -2.42
N ALA A 124 -13.60 -0.74 -3.06
CA ALA A 124 -14.29 -0.44 -4.31
C ALA A 124 -15.19 0.81 -4.23
N ASN A 125 -15.66 1.17 -3.04
CA ASN A 125 -16.54 2.32 -2.81
C ASN A 125 -15.80 3.63 -2.46
N LEU A 126 -14.46 3.61 -2.26
CA LEU A 126 -13.72 4.74 -1.71
C LEU A 126 -13.16 5.74 -2.73
N GLY A 127 -13.12 5.42 -4.03
CA GLY A 127 -12.59 6.32 -5.04
C GLY A 127 -11.99 5.60 -6.26
N SER A 128 -11.16 6.29 -7.04
CA SER A 128 -10.37 5.66 -8.08
C SER A 128 -9.45 4.60 -7.47
N LEU A 129 -9.38 3.42 -8.07
CA LEU A 129 -8.60 2.29 -7.53
C LEU A 129 -7.14 2.66 -7.29
N ILE A 130 -6.52 3.36 -8.24
CA ILE A 130 -5.12 3.81 -8.12
C ILE A 130 -4.94 4.79 -6.95
N GLU A 131 -5.88 5.71 -6.77
CA GLU A 131 -5.83 6.68 -5.67
C GLU A 131 -5.99 5.99 -4.31
N VAL A 132 -6.94 5.07 -4.19
CA VAL A 132 -7.20 4.31 -2.97
C VAL A 132 -5.97 3.48 -2.57
N VAL A 133 -5.40 2.70 -3.51
CA VAL A 133 -4.21 1.88 -3.25
C VAL A 133 -3.02 2.74 -2.85
N ASN A 134 -2.75 3.83 -3.57
CA ASN A 134 -1.64 4.72 -3.23
C ASN A 134 -1.85 5.45 -1.89
N ARG A 135 -3.07 5.86 -1.59
CA ARG A 135 -3.41 6.53 -0.33
C ARG A 135 -3.20 5.59 0.86
N PHE A 136 -3.74 4.36 0.81
CA PHE A 136 -3.50 3.37 1.86
C PHE A 136 -2.04 2.94 1.95
N GLY A 137 -1.39 2.71 0.80
CA GLY A 137 0.03 2.34 0.76
C GLY A 137 0.93 3.41 1.36
N SER A 138 0.64 4.69 1.16
CA SER A 138 1.48 5.78 1.66
C SER A 138 1.55 5.87 3.18
N PHE A 139 0.57 5.33 3.92
CA PHE A 139 0.66 5.22 5.38
C PHE A 139 1.79 4.28 5.84
N PHE A 140 2.05 3.24 5.05
CA PHE A 140 2.99 2.19 5.42
C PHE A 140 4.33 2.33 4.71
N TYR A 141 4.33 2.64 3.41
CA TYR A 141 5.54 2.62 2.57
C TYR A 141 6.63 3.56 3.08
N GLY A 142 6.27 4.79 3.45
CA GLY A 142 7.22 5.75 4.00
C GLY A 142 7.82 5.29 5.32
N SER A 143 6.98 4.80 6.22
CA SER A 143 7.42 4.34 7.52
C SER A 143 8.27 3.07 7.43
N ILE A 144 7.94 2.12 6.56
CA ILE A 144 8.75 0.94 6.29
C ILE A 144 10.10 1.34 5.70
N LEU A 145 10.11 2.22 4.69
CA LEU A 145 11.35 2.75 4.12
C LEU A 145 12.24 3.40 5.19
N GLY A 146 11.63 4.17 6.09
CA GLY A 146 12.32 4.80 7.22
C GLY A 146 12.99 3.78 8.14
N VAL A 147 12.37 2.64 8.42
CA VAL A 147 12.96 1.55 9.21
C VAL A 147 14.15 0.93 8.49
N PHE A 148 14.07 0.71 7.16
CA PHE A 148 15.21 0.21 6.40
C PHE A 148 16.39 1.19 6.41
N ILE A 149 16.14 2.48 6.22
CA ILE A 149 17.18 3.52 6.33
C ILE A 149 17.76 3.52 7.74
N LEU A 150 16.91 3.44 8.77
CA LEU A 150 17.33 3.39 10.16
C LEU A 150 18.23 2.18 10.45
N ALA A 151 17.95 1.02 9.86
CA ALA A 151 18.75 -0.19 9.99
C ALA A 151 20.17 -0.04 9.43
N MET A 152 20.39 0.88 8.49
CA MET A 152 21.73 1.21 7.94
C MET A 152 22.52 2.12 8.88
N ILE A 153 21.88 2.77 9.86
CA ILE A 153 22.54 3.68 10.79
C ILE A 153 23.15 2.87 11.95
N PRO A 154 24.49 2.93 12.15
CA PRO A 154 25.13 2.26 13.27
C PRO A 154 24.56 2.76 14.61
N ARG A 155 24.37 1.87 15.57
CA ARG A 155 23.86 2.17 16.93
C ARG A 155 22.34 2.27 17.07
N THR A 156 21.55 1.93 16.06
CA THR A 156 20.10 1.84 16.21
C THR A 156 19.68 0.62 17.04
N ARG A 157 18.57 0.76 17.75
CA ARG A 157 18.01 -0.27 18.64
C ARG A 157 16.63 -0.69 18.18
N ALA A 158 16.27 -1.93 18.48
CA ALA A 158 14.95 -2.49 18.16
C ALA A 158 13.80 -1.64 18.73
N PHE A 159 13.94 -1.16 19.97
CA PHE A 159 12.94 -0.29 20.58
C PHE A 159 12.81 1.05 19.86
N GLY A 160 13.93 1.71 19.50
CA GLY A 160 13.93 2.96 18.74
C GLY A 160 13.32 2.77 17.35
N ALA A 161 13.60 1.66 16.66
CA ALA A 161 13.02 1.33 15.37
C ALA A 161 11.50 1.09 15.46
N PHE A 162 11.05 0.38 16.48
CA PHE A 162 9.62 0.11 16.69
C PHE A 162 8.83 1.39 17.01
N VAL A 163 9.30 2.20 17.95
CA VAL A 163 8.66 3.48 18.28
C VAL A 163 8.75 4.45 17.10
N GLY A 164 9.89 4.47 16.40
CA GLY A 164 10.05 5.24 15.17
C GLY A 164 9.02 4.86 14.10
N LEU A 165 8.82 3.57 13.85
CA LEU A 165 7.81 3.07 12.92
C LEU A 165 6.40 3.58 13.26
N LEU A 166 5.99 3.41 14.51
CA LEU A 166 4.67 3.87 14.98
C LEU A 166 4.52 5.39 14.89
N SER A 167 5.58 6.13 15.23
CA SER A 167 5.60 7.59 15.13
C SER A 167 5.49 8.06 13.67
N GLY A 168 6.17 7.38 12.74
CA GLY A 168 6.06 7.67 11.31
C GLY A 168 4.64 7.44 10.78
N MET A 169 4.02 6.32 11.13
CA MET A 169 2.63 6.03 10.76
C MET A 169 1.67 7.06 11.35
N ALA A 170 1.85 7.42 12.63
CA ALA A 170 1.04 8.43 13.30
C ALA A 170 1.19 9.83 12.66
N ALA A 171 2.42 10.21 12.29
CA ALA A 171 2.69 11.48 11.63
C ALA A 171 2.03 11.55 10.23
N VAL A 172 2.12 10.49 9.44
CA VAL A 172 1.44 10.41 8.14
C VAL A 172 -0.08 10.47 8.32
N ALA A 173 -0.63 9.77 9.30
CA ALA A 173 -2.05 9.85 9.63
C ALA A 173 -2.45 11.29 10.02
N ALA A 174 -1.71 11.93 10.90
CA ALA A 174 -1.97 13.30 11.33
C ALA A 174 -1.95 14.30 10.16
N VAL A 175 -0.98 14.19 9.24
CA VAL A 175 -0.90 15.04 8.05
C VAL A 175 -2.04 14.73 7.07
N SER A 176 -2.36 13.46 6.85
CA SER A 176 -3.41 13.04 5.92
C SER A 176 -4.81 13.53 6.35
N PHE A 177 -5.09 13.54 7.64
CA PHE A 177 -6.38 14.00 8.18
C PHE A 177 -6.39 15.49 8.53
N GLY A 178 -5.24 16.05 8.94
CA GLY A 178 -5.16 17.45 9.40
C GLY A 178 -4.90 18.47 8.29
N VAL A 179 -4.18 18.09 7.22
CA VAL A 179 -3.79 18.99 6.14
C VAL A 179 -4.07 18.35 4.76
N PRO A 180 -5.34 18.35 4.31
CA PRO A 180 -5.72 17.71 3.04
C PRO A 180 -5.07 18.31 1.79
N SER A 181 -4.45 19.50 1.90
CA SER A 181 -3.74 20.17 0.81
C SER A 181 -2.38 19.53 0.50
N VAL A 182 -1.84 18.70 1.40
CA VAL A 182 -0.57 17.98 1.17
C VAL A 182 -0.84 16.78 0.28
N SER A 183 -0.19 16.74 -0.89
CA SER A 183 -0.30 15.59 -1.79
C SER A 183 0.17 14.30 -1.09
N PHE A 184 -0.54 13.20 -1.33
CA PHE A 184 -0.19 11.87 -0.79
C PHE A 184 1.22 11.42 -1.16
N LEU A 185 1.83 11.96 -2.21
CA LEU A 185 3.22 11.69 -2.59
C LEU A 185 4.22 12.10 -1.50
N TRP A 186 3.92 13.17 -0.76
CA TRP A 186 4.78 13.65 0.34
C TRP A 186 4.65 12.80 1.61
N HIS A 187 3.58 12.03 1.75
CA HIS A 187 3.38 11.17 2.93
C HIS A 187 4.53 10.17 3.11
N ASN A 188 5.05 9.61 2.01
CA ASN A 188 6.18 8.68 2.06
C ASN A 188 7.45 9.33 2.61
N VAL A 189 7.73 10.57 2.18
CA VAL A 189 8.90 11.32 2.66
C VAL A 189 8.73 11.68 4.14
N ILE A 190 7.57 12.19 4.52
CA ILE A 190 7.25 12.56 5.92
C ILE A 190 7.39 11.33 6.82
N GLY A 191 6.78 10.19 6.44
CA GLY A 191 6.87 8.94 7.18
C GLY A 191 8.31 8.48 7.38
N ALA A 192 9.10 8.44 6.31
CA ALA A 192 10.50 8.01 6.37
C ALA A 192 11.36 8.93 7.26
N VAL A 193 11.23 10.24 7.10
CA VAL A 193 11.99 11.22 7.89
C VAL A 193 11.66 11.11 9.37
N VAL A 194 10.37 11.04 9.73
CA VAL A 194 9.95 10.92 11.13
C VAL A 194 10.48 9.63 11.75
N VAL A 195 10.40 8.51 11.05
CA VAL A 195 10.95 7.23 11.54
C VAL A 195 12.43 7.34 11.81
N VAL A 196 13.21 7.90 10.87
CA VAL A 196 14.65 8.02 11.01
C VAL A 196 15.02 8.95 12.15
N VAL A 197 14.36 10.10 12.27
CA VAL A 197 14.64 11.09 13.33
C VAL A 197 14.28 10.53 14.70
N VAL A 198 13.05 10.05 14.88
CA VAL A 198 12.59 9.52 16.17
C VAL A 198 13.33 8.26 16.55
N GLY A 199 13.55 7.36 15.57
CA GLY A 199 14.27 6.11 15.80
C GLY A 199 15.73 6.31 16.19
N THR A 200 16.44 7.26 15.58
CA THR A 200 17.80 7.64 15.96
C THR A 200 17.86 8.31 17.33
N LEU A 201 17.00 9.27 17.59
CA LEU A 201 16.96 9.96 18.88
C LEU A 201 16.74 9.00 20.05
N LEU A 202 15.82 8.07 19.94
CA LEU A 202 15.54 7.06 20.95
C LEU A 202 16.62 5.97 21.06
N SER A 203 17.43 5.80 20.03
CA SER A 203 18.52 4.83 20.03
C SER A 203 19.79 5.36 20.69
N VAL A 204 20.02 6.67 20.71
CA VAL A 204 21.23 7.31 21.26
C VAL A 204 21.21 7.30 22.80
N GLY A 205 20.05 7.27 23.45
CA GLY A 205 19.88 7.45 24.90
C GLY A 205 20.06 6.21 25.79
N GLY A 206 20.51 5.07 25.31
CA GLY A 206 20.53 3.85 26.11
C GLY A 206 21.86 3.07 26.05
N ASP A 207 22.34 2.58 27.19
CA ASP A 207 23.54 1.75 27.30
C ASP A 207 23.46 0.43 26.50
N ARG A 208 24.55 0.10 25.82
CA ARG A 208 24.70 -1.17 25.10
C ARG A 208 24.85 -2.33 26.08
N LYS A 209 23.80 -3.11 26.27
CA LYS A 209 24.00 -4.54 26.55
C LYS A 209 23.90 -5.29 25.23
N LEU A 210 25.04 -5.53 24.58
CA LEU A 210 25.13 -6.51 23.52
C LEU A 210 24.77 -7.87 24.11
N PRO A 211 23.77 -8.60 23.60
CA PRO A 211 23.64 -10.00 23.95
C PRO A 211 24.90 -10.70 23.37
N THR A 212 25.75 -11.19 24.25
CA THR A 212 26.81 -12.11 23.85
C THR A 212 26.14 -13.35 23.27
N ALA A 213 26.17 -13.46 21.94
CA ALA A 213 25.81 -14.69 21.27
C ALA A 213 26.76 -15.77 21.81
N LYS A 214 26.27 -16.65 22.68
CA LYS A 214 26.96 -17.90 23.00
C LYS A 214 26.99 -18.70 21.70
N LEU A 215 28.12 -18.71 21.02
CA LEU A 215 28.40 -19.66 19.96
C LEU A 215 28.24 -21.07 20.57
N PRO A 216 27.48 -21.98 19.96
CA PRO A 216 27.47 -23.35 20.41
C PRO A 216 28.89 -23.89 20.21
N THR A 217 29.50 -24.28 21.29
CA THR A 217 30.76 -25.08 21.27
C THR A 217 30.45 -26.41 20.61
N ALA A 218 31.21 -26.71 19.56
CA ALA A 218 31.17 -27.95 18.79
C ALA A 218 31.38 -29.18 19.66
#